data_7aca67c9e1d7d01fbd81043b04c7223f
#
_entry.id   7aca67c9e1d7d01fbd81043b04c7223f
#
_cell.length_a   1.000
_cell.length_b   1.000
_cell.length_c   1.000
_cell.angle_alpha   90.00
_cell.angle_beta   90.00
_cell.angle_gamma   90.00
#
_symmetry.space_group_name_H-M   'P 1'
#
loop_
_entity.id
_entity.type
_entity.pdbx_description
1 polymer ?
#
loop_
_entity_poly.entity_id
_entity_poly.type
_entity_poly.pdbx_seq_one_letter_code
_entity_poly.pdbx_strand_id
1 'polypeptide(L)'
;MKSLEAELSYFQAIVTGVLQGISELFPVSSLGHSILFPAWIGGSWERFLKSESSGESPYLLLIIALHVASSLVLIWFFRERWAQLIRAFFSSLPKFSKRKNLESGERLIWKILLATIPVGILGLLFQEQVGELFSDPFAVGGFLFLNGFLLAGIELFKKYRIRTEFIDSEQVSNSQALLIGVAQSAALFPGISRFGITMSAGLARGLSHAAASDFAFLIAAPVIFGAGILKLPKLFDPEIIHILGPVIVGSIISAICTYISIAFLVRWFKTHTLYPFAIYCLFIGGLSLWNFS
;
A
#
# COMPACT_ATOMS: atom_id res chain seq x y z
N MET A 1 9.98 32.62 22.01
CA MET A 1 10.81 31.42 21.85
C MET A 1 10.17 30.68 20.67
N LYS A 2 10.81 30.67 19.49
CA LYS A 2 10.38 29.79 18.40
C LYS A 2 10.53 28.37 18.94
N SER A 3 9.43 27.63 18.99
CA SER A 3 9.45 26.17 19.21
C SER A 3 10.46 25.61 18.21
N LEU A 4 11.39 24.78 18.68
CA LEU A 4 12.25 23.96 17.83
C LEU A 4 11.34 22.94 17.14
N GLU A 5 10.62 23.41 16.12
CA GLU A 5 9.93 22.51 15.18
C GLU A 5 11.00 21.60 14.61
N ALA A 6 10.77 20.30 14.67
CA ALA A 6 11.71 19.33 14.17
C ALA A 6 11.77 19.49 12.65
N GLU A 7 12.77 20.25 12.15
CA GLU A 7 12.98 20.41 10.72
C GLU A 7 13.30 19.05 10.10
N LEU A 8 12.55 18.69 9.06
CA LEU A 8 12.76 17.48 8.27
C LEU A 8 14.12 17.58 7.55
N SER A 9 15.07 16.74 7.93
CA SER A 9 16.38 16.72 7.27
C SER A 9 16.36 15.92 5.98
N TYR A 10 17.26 16.23 5.04
CA TYR A 10 17.47 15.43 3.83
C TYR A 10 17.80 13.98 4.13
N PHE A 11 18.59 13.73 5.19
CA PHE A 11 18.93 12.37 5.60
C PHE A 11 17.68 11.57 6.00
N GLN A 12 16.80 12.16 6.79
CA GLN A 12 15.54 11.54 7.20
C GLN A 12 14.63 11.27 6.00
N ALA A 13 14.53 12.24 5.09
CA ALA A 13 13.73 12.06 3.87
C ALA A 13 14.28 10.94 2.97
N ILE A 14 15.61 10.83 2.82
CA ILE A 14 16.25 9.76 2.06
C ILE A 14 15.98 8.39 2.70
N VAL A 15 16.20 8.25 4.01
CA VAL A 15 15.99 6.98 4.72
C VAL A 15 14.52 6.56 4.66
N THR A 16 13.60 7.50 4.92
CA THR A 16 12.16 7.23 4.80
C THR A 16 11.77 6.89 3.36
N GLY A 17 12.39 7.55 2.37
CA GLY A 17 12.19 7.25 0.94
C GLY A 17 12.62 5.82 0.56
N VAL A 18 13.77 5.36 1.08
CA VAL A 18 14.23 3.97 0.89
C VAL A 18 13.25 2.99 1.54
N LEU A 19 12.89 3.22 2.81
CA LEU A 19 11.95 2.37 3.53
C LEU A 19 10.60 2.29 2.79
N GLN A 20 10.05 3.42 2.39
CA GLN A 20 8.79 3.51 1.67
C GLN A 20 8.85 2.75 0.35
N GLY A 21 9.87 3.05 -0.48
CA GLY A 21 9.98 2.46 -1.82
C GLY A 21 10.19 0.93 -1.79
N ILE A 22 10.83 0.41 -0.76
CA ILE A 22 10.97 -1.05 -0.57
C ILE A 22 9.66 -1.62 -0.01
N SER A 23 9.16 -1.10 1.09
CA SER A 23 8.09 -1.75 1.86
C SER A 23 6.68 -1.51 1.33
N GLU A 24 6.46 -0.53 0.42
CA GLU A 24 5.12 -0.24 -0.11
C GLU A 24 4.51 -1.43 -0.86
N LEU A 25 5.31 -2.09 -1.68
CA LEU A 25 4.85 -3.20 -2.51
C LEU A 25 5.25 -4.56 -1.96
N PHE A 26 6.22 -4.61 -1.05
CA PHE A 26 6.47 -5.81 -0.28
C PHE A 26 5.31 -6.05 0.68
N PRO A 27 4.90 -7.31 0.92
CA PRO A 27 3.77 -7.61 1.80
C PRO A 27 4.11 -7.43 3.29
N VAL A 28 4.80 -6.31 3.65
CA VAL A 28 5.37 -6.05 4.98
C VAL A 28 4.89 -4.74 5.63
N SER A 29 4.00 -3.98 4.97
CA SER A 29 3.43 -2.70 5.45
C SER A 29 4.42 -1.53 5.51
N SER A 30 4.40 -0.68 4.48
CA SER A 30 5.20 0.55 4.44
C SER A 30 4.86 1.51 5.58
N LEU A 31 3.57 1.68 5.83
CA LEU A 31 3.07 2.57 6.88
C LEU A 31 3.50 2.08 8.27
N GLY A 32 3.45 0.77 8.52
CA GLY A 32 3.99 0.19 9.75
C GLY A 32 5.46 0.51 9.95
N HIS A 33 6.28 0.39 8.89
CA HIS A 33 7.71 0.70 8.97
C HIS A 33 7.99 2.20 9.15
N SER A 34 7.18 3.07 8.54
CA SER A 34 7.29 4.52 8.72
C SER A 34 7.00 4.96 10.15
N ILE A 35 6.28 4.17 10.93
CA ILE A 35 6.01 4.44 12.36
C ILE A 35 7.03 3.72 13.25
N LEU A 36 7.24 2.42 13.05
CA LEU A 36 8.11 1.62 13.89
C LEU A 36 9.57 2.06 13.83
N PHE A 37 10.08 2.37 12.63
CA PHE A 37 11.48 2.76 12.46
C PHE A 37 11.85 4.03 13.23
N PRO A 38 11.10 5.16 13.13
CA PRO A 38 11.33 6.33 13.98
C PRO A 38 11.20 6.03 15.48
N ALA A 39 10.21 5.21 15.88
CA ALA A 39 9.99 4.84 17.27
C ALA A 39 11.17 4.03 17.85
N TRP A 40 11.78 3.16 17.04
CA TRP A 40 12.95 2.37 17.44
C TRP A 40 14.22 3.20 17.61
N ILE A 41 14.43 4.20 16.73
CA ILE A 41 15.62 5.07 16.79
C ILE A 41 15.50 6.10 17.92
N GLY A 42 14.28 6.60 18.16
CA GLY A 42 14.02 7.63 19.16
C GLY A 42 14.59 9.02 18.79
N GLY A 43 14.73 9.88 19.77
CA GLY A 43 15.36 11.20 19.62
C GLY A 43 14.66 12.13 18.61
N SER A 44 15.39 12.61 17.59
CA SER A 44 14.81 13.50 16.56
C SER A 44 13.77 12.79 15.69
N TRP A 45 13.86 11.47 15.52
CA TRP A 45 12.91 10.70 14.74
C TRP A 45 11.57 10.51 15.46
N GLU A 46 11.60 10.28 16.77
CA GLU A 46 10.39 10.12 17.58
C GLU A 46 9.55 11.41 17.64
N ARG A 47 10.21 12.57 17.58
CA ARG A 47 9.52 13.87 17.57
C ARG A 47 8.58 14.04 16.37
N PHE A 48 8.90 13.42 15.23
CA PHE A 48 8.02 13.41 14.07
C PHE A 48 6.72 12.65 14.34
N LEU A 49 6.78 11.51 15.04
CA LEU A 49 5.60 10.75 15.40
C LEU A 49 4.66 11.53 16.32
N LYS A 50 5.23 12.24 17.30
CA LYS A 50 4.45 13.02 18.28
C LYS A 50 3.78 14.26 17.68
N SER A 51 4.29 14.80 16.58
CA SER A 51 3.67 15.92 15.86
C SER A 51 2.48 15.49 14.99
N GLU A 52 2.28 14.19 14.77
CA GLU A 52 1.21 13.66 13.92
C GLU A 52 -0.21 13.88 14.48
N SER A 53 -0.36 14.07 15.78
CA SER A 53 -1.67 14.29 16.41
C SER A 53 -2.42 15.53 15.91
N SER A 54 -1.75 16.44 15.18
CA SER A 54 -2.36 17.66 14.62
C SER A 54 -2.88 17.52 13.19
N GLY A 55 -2.70 16.36 12.54
CA GLY A 55 -3.23 16.09 11.17
C GLY A 55 -2.50 16.81 10.03
N GLU A 56 -1.50 17.62 10.30
CA GLU A 56 -0.73 18.45 9.35
C GLU A 56 0.77 18.37 9.57
N SER A 57 1.27 17.28 10.15
CA SER A 57 2.70 17.17 10.45
C SER A 57 3.54 17.10 9.16
N PRO A 58 4.73 17.74 9.13
CA PRO A 58 5.67 17.66 8.02
C PRO A 58 6.02 16.21 7.64
N TYR A 59 6.09 15.32 8.63
CA TYR A 59 6.38 13.90 8.41
C TYR A 59 5.25 13.17 7.69
N LEU A 60 3.99 13.42 8.08
CA LEU A 60 2.83 12.85 7.39
C LEU A 60 2.78 13.29 5.92
N LEU A 61 3.06 14.57 5.65
CA LEU A 61 3.10 15.10 4.29
C LEU A 61 4.24 14.48 3.47
N LEU A 62 5.42 14.25 4.08
CA LEU A 62 6.49 13.47 3.46
C LEU A 62 5.97 12.07 3.08
N ILE A 63 5.42 11.30 4.03
CA ILE A 63 4.92 9.94 3.79
C ILE A 63 3.89 9.95 2.65
N ILE A 64 2.95 10.89 2.62
CA ILE A 64 1.96 11.03 1.55
C ILE A 64 2.62 11.27 0.19
N ALA A 65 3.61 12.16 0.12
CA ALA A 65 4.34 12.44 -1.11
C ALA A 65 5.11 11.20 -1.61
N LEU A 66 5.73 10.45 -0.68
CA LEU A 66 6.41 9.20 -1.00
C LEU A 66 5.44 8.12 -1.54
N HIS A 67 4.24 8.01 -0.98
CA HIS A 67 3.18 7.13 -1.49
C HIS A 67 2.75 7.52 -2.91
N VAL A 68 2.57 8.82 -3.16
CA VAL A 68 2.23 9.29 -4.51
C VAL A 68 3.36 8.99 -5.50
N ALA A 69 4.62 9.23 -5.12
CA ALA A 69 5.77 8.87 -5.95
C ALA A 69 5.78 7.37 -6.28
N SER A 70 5.56 6.51 -5.27
CA SER A 70 5.47 5.05 -5.47
C SER A 70 4.31 4.66 -6.40
N SER A 71 3.14 5.30 -6.26
CA SER A 71 1.98 5.01 -7.12
C SER A 71 2.20 5.43 -8.57
N LEU A 72 2.87 6.57 -8.79
CA LEU A 72 3.24 7.02 -10.14
C LEU A 72 4.21 6.05 -10.81
N VAL A 73 5.18 5.54 -10.07
CA VAL A 73 6.10 4.50 -10.56
C VAL A 73 5.35 3.22 -10.90
N LEU A 74 4.40 2.81 -10.06
CA LEU A 74 3.57 1.63 -10.31
C LEU A 74 2.75 1.79 -11.60
N ILE A 75 2.12 2.95 -11.79
CA ILE A 75 1.39 3.28 -13.03
C ILE A 75 2.35 3.28 -14.23
N TRP A 76 3.53 3.88 -14.10
CA TRP A 76 4.51 3.95 -15.18
C TRP A 76 5.11 2.58 -15.53
N PHE A 77 5.38 1.72 -14.53
CA PHE A 77 5.87 0.37 -14.75
C PHE A 77 4.87 -0.48 -15.57
N PHE A 78 3.58 -0.37 -15.25
CA PHE A 78 2.49 -1.04 -15.96
C PHE A 78 1.81 -0.13 -17.00
N ARG A 79 2.49 0.90 -17.54
CA ARG A 79 1.91 1.92 -18.43
C ARG A 79 1.16 1.36 -19.65
N GLU A 80 1.67 0.31 -20.26
CA GLU A 80 1.01 -0.30 -21.41
C GLU A 80 -0.32 -0.95 -21.02
N ARG A 81 -0.33 -1.64 -19.89
CA ARG A 81 -1.54 -2.23 -19.33
C ARG A 81 -2.54 -1.16 -18.89
N TRP A 82 -2.08 -0.09 -18.24
CA TRP A 82 -2.92 1.05 -17.89
C TRP A 82 -3.49 1.74 -19.13
N ALA A 83 -2.71 1.95 -20.18
CA ALA A 83 -3.20 2.52 -21.43
C ALA A 83 -4.27 1.65 -22.10
N GLN A 84 -4.14 0.31 -22.01
CA GLN A 84 -5.17 -0.63 -22.48
C GLN A 84 -6.43 -0.54 -21.63
N LEU A 85 -6.30 -0.53 -20.30
CA LEU A 85 -7.42 -0.47 -19.35
C LEU A 85 -8.18 0.86 -19.46
N ILE A 86 -7.49 1.99 -19.64
CA ILE A 86 -8.12 3.30 -19.86
C ILE A 86 -8.91 3.30 -21.17
N ARG A 87 -8.34 2.79 -22.25
CA ARG A 87 -9.06 2.63 -23.53
C ARG A 87 -10.27 1.73 -23.38
N ALA A 88 -10.12 0.61 -22.68
CA ALA A 88 -11.18 -0.34 -22.38
C ALA A 88 -12.31 0.28 -21.54
N PHE A 89 -11.97 1.17 -20.60
CA PHE A 89 -12.97 1.93 -19.84
C PHE A 89 -13.84 2.77 -20.76
N PHE A 90 -13.25 3.62 -21.59
CA PHE A 90 -14.01 4.49 -22.50
C PHE A 90 -14.78 3.70 -23.57
N SER A 91 -14.24 2.61 -24.10
CA SER A 91 -14.93 1.76 -25.06
C SER A 91 -16.12 1.00 -24.46
N SER A 92 -16.09 0.75 -23.16
CA SER A 92 -17.17 0.06 -22.44
C SER A 92 -18.41 0.93 -22.22
N LEU A 93 -18.24 2.25 -22.06
CA LEU A 93 -19.34 3.18 -21.72
C LEU A 93 -20.55 3.09 -22.68
N PRO A 94 -20.37 3.16 -24.02
CA PRO A 94 -21.50 3.03 -24.93
C PRO A 94 -22.09 1.60 -24.98
N LYS A 95 -21.33 0.57 -24.57
CA LYS A 95 -21.81 -0.82 -24.52
C LYS A 95 -22.81 -1.02 -23.39
N PHE A 96 -22.65 -0.35 -22.24
CA PHE A 96 -23.64 -0.38 -21.16
C PHE A 96 -24.99 0.16 -21.60
N SER A 97 -25.02 1.30 -22.31
CA SER A 97 -26.25 1.87 -22.83
C SER A 97 -26.96 0.94 -23.83
N LYS A 98 -26.18 0.18 -24.62
CA LYS A 98 -26.69 -0.73 -25.64
C LYS A 98 -26.85 -2.17 -25.16
N ARG A 99 -26.66 -2.46 -23.87
CA ARG A 99 -26.72 -3.80 -23.24
C ARG A 99 -25.87 -4.85 -23.99
N LYS A 100 -24.72 -4.45 -24.53
CA LYS A 100 -23.78 -5.34 -25.20
C LYS A 100 -22.84 -6.01 -24.20
N ASN A 101 -22.35 -7.21 -24.54
CA ASN A 101 -21.37 -7.90 -23.71
C ASN A 101 -20.03 -7.14 -23.69
N LEU A 102 -19.43 -7.06 -22.51
CA LEU A 102 -18.11 -6.46 -22.31
C LEU A 102 -17.01 -7.48 -22.67
N GLU A 103 -15.92 -6.99 -23.24
CA GLU A 103 -14.70 -7.75 -23.48
C GLU A 103 -13.90 -7.96 -22.18
N SER A 104 -12.86 -8.82 -22.20
CA SER A 104 -12.08 -9.18 -21.01
C SER A 104 -11.46 -7.93 -20.34
N GLY A 105 -10.76 -7.10 -21.09
CA GLY A 105 -10.15 -5.87 -20.58
C GLY A 105 -11.17 -4.86 -20.05
N GLU A 106 -12.35 -4.77 -20.70
CA GLU A 106 -13.45 -3.91 -20.26
C GLU A 106 -14.04 -4.40 -18.93
N ARG A 107 -14.17 -5.70 -18.75
CA ARG A 107 -14.58 -6.28 -17.46
C ARG A 107 -13.53 -6.04 -16.37
N LEU A 108 -12.24 -6.16 -16.71
CA LEU A 108 -11.16 -6.02 -15.74
C LEU A 108 -11.12 -4.60 -15.13
N ILE A 109 -11.22 -3.54 -15.96
CA ILE A 109 -11.19 -2.17 -15.42
C ILE A 109 -12.35 -1.91 -14.45
N TRP A 110 -13.56 -2.42 -14.74
CA TRP A 110 -14.69 -2.29 -13.81
C TRP A 110 -14.51 -3.08 -12.51
N LYS A 111 -13.82 -4.23 -12.55
CA LYS A 111 -13.46 -4.99 -11.35
C LYS A 111 -12.41 -4.27 -10.51
N ILE A 112 -11.44 -3.62 -11.14
CA ILE A 112 -10.45 -2.77 -10.45
C ILE A 112 -11.18 -1.62 -9.73
N LEU A 113 -12.07 -0.90 -10.42
CA LEU A 113 -12.86 0.17 -9.82
C LEU A 113 -13.75 -0.36 -8.68
N LEU A 114 -14.44 -1.48 -8.89
CA LEU A 114 -15.28 -2.11 -7.86
C LEU A 114 -14.46 -2.47 -6.61
N ALA A 115 -13.24 -2.99 -6.79
CA ALA A 115 -12.36 -3.36 -5.67
C ALA A 115 -11.79 -2.14 -4.92
N THR A 116 -11.78 -0.94 -5.52
CA THR A 116 -11.30 0.29 -4.84
C THR A 116 -12.38 0.96 -3.99
N ILE A 117 -13.68 0.71 -4.27
CA ILE A 117 -14.79 1.36 -3.58
C ILE A 117 -14.78 1.09 -2.06
N PRO A 118 -14.68 -0.16 -1.55
CA PRO A 118 -14.75 -0.42 -0.11
C PRO A 118 -13.69 0.32 0.68
N VAL A 119 -12.43 0.26 0.26
CA VAL A 119 -11.32 0.93 0.97
C VAL A 119 -11.44 2.45 0.87
N GLY A 120 -11.95 2.99 -0.25
CA GLY A 120 -12.20 4.42 -0.41
C GLY A 120 -13.25 4.93 0.56
N ILE A 121 -14.40 4.24 0.65
CA ILE A 121 -15.48 4.60 1.59
C ILE A 121 -15.01 4.47 3.04
N LEU A 122 -14.41 3.34 3.41
CA LEU A 122 -13.98 3.11 4.79
C LEU A 122 -12.82 4.03 5.18
N GLY A 123 -11.89 4.33 4.25
CA GLY A 123 -10.82 5.28 4.48
C GLY A 123 -11.30 6.70 4.76
N LEU A 124 -12.38 7.15 4.09
CA LEU A 124 -12.99 8.46 4.35
C LEU A 124 -13.78 8.47 5.65
N LEU A 125 -14.50 7.38 5.97
CA LEU A 125 -15.33 7.31 7.18
C LEU A 125 -14.50 7.18 8.47
N PHE A 126 -13.36 6.49 8.43
CA PHE A 126 -12.55 6.14 9.60
C PHE A 126 -11.17 6.83 9.62
N GLN A 127 -10.98 7.91 8.85
CA GLN A 127 -9.68 8.58 8.74
C GLN A 127 -9.14 9.10 10.08
N GLU A 128 -10.01 9.59 10.98
CA GLU A 128 -9.61 10.10 12.30
C GLU A 128 -9.21 8.95 13.23
N GLN A 129 -10.03 7.91 13.31
CA GLN A 129 -9.77 6.74 14.16
C GLN A 129 -8.49 6.00 13.72
N VAL A 130 -8.26 5.92 12.41
CA VAL A 130 -7.03 5.37 11.85
C VAL A 130 -5.84 6.27 12.20
N GLY A 131 -6.02 7.60 12.16
CA GLY A 131 -5.00 8.58 12.53
C GLY A 131 -4.48 8.40 13.95
N GLU A 132 -5.34 8.09 14.91
CA GLU A 132 -4.94 7.84 16.30
C GLU A 132 -3.99 6.66 16.47
N LEU A 133 -4.13 5.63 15.64
CA LEU A 133 -3.27 4.44 15.67
C LEU A 133 -1.82 4.72 15.20
N PHE A 134 -1.60 5.81 14.47
CA PHE A 134 -0.24 6.20 14.03
C PHE A 134 0.66 6.61 15.20
N SER A 135 0.09 6.99 16.32
CA SER A 135 0.82 7.41 17.52
C SER A 135 1.13 6.26 18.49
N ASP A 136 0.71 5.02 18.17
CA ASP A 136 0.89 3.85 19.02
C ASP A 136 1.78 2.76 18.36
N PRO A 137 3.11 2.81 18.56
CA PRO A 137 4.02 1.80 18.01
C PRO A 137 3.75 0.37 18.49
N PHE A 138 3.17 0.19 19.69
CA PHE A 138 2.81 -1.13 20.20
C PHE A 138 1.67 -1.73 19.36
N ALA A 139 0.60 -0.96 19.11
CA ALA A 139 -0.51 -1.40 18.26
C ALA A 139 -0.03 -1.69 16.83
N VAL A 140 0.83 -0.83 16.26
CA VAL A 140 1.42 -1.03 14.92
C VAL A 140 2.25 -2.30 14.86
N GLY A 141 3.07 -2.57 15.87
CA GLY A 141 3.82 -3.83 16.02
C GLY A 141 2.90 -5.05 16.04
N GLY A 142 1.78 -4.95 16.80
CA GLY A 142 0.74 -5.98 16.88
C GLY A 142 0.07 -6.25 15.52
N PHE A 143 -0.27 -5.21 14.77
CA PHE A 143 -0.82 -5.36 13.42
C PHE A 143 0.20 -5.93 12.44
N LEU A 144 1.48 -5.56 12.53
CA LEU A 144 2.54 -6.16 11.71
C LEU A 144 2.73 -7.63 12.03
N PHE A 145 2.67 -8.01 13.30
CA PHE A 145 2.72 -9.39 13.74
C PHE A 145 1.52 -10.20 13.21
N LEU A 146 0.32 -9.63 13.32
CA LEU A 146 -0.90 -10.20 12.73
C LEU A 146 -0.78 -10.36 11.22
N ASN A 147 -0.21 -9.38 10.51
CA ASN A 147 0.06 -9.46 9.07
C ASN A 147 0.92 -10.70 8.76
N GLY A 148 1.93 -11.00 9.56
CA GLY A 148 2.74 -12.20 9.41
C GLY A 148 1.92 -13.50 9.51
N PHE A 149 1.00 -13.58 10.47
CA PHE A 149 0.08 -14.73 10.57
C PHE A 149 -0.88 -14.84 9.39
N LEU A 150 -1.40 -13.71 8.89
CA LEU A 150 -2.28 -13.70 7.72
C LEU A 150 -1.55 -14.23 6.48
N LEU A 151 -0.30 -13.80 6.27
CA LEU A 151 0.51 -14.27 5.14
C LEU A 151 0.89 -15.75 5.27
N ALA A 152 1.28 -16.21 6.44
CA ALA A 152 1.57 -17.63 6.68
C ALA A 152 0.31 -18.49 6.56
N GLY A 153 -0.80 -18.02 7.13
CA GLY A 153 -2.08 -18.73 7.15
C GLY A 153 -2.64 -18.95 5.75
N ILE A 154 -2.53 -17.95 4.86
CA ILE A 154 -3.00 -18.13 3.47
C ILE A 154 -2.14 -19.14 2.69
N GLU A 155 -0.85 -19.18 2.91
CA GLU A 155 0.03 -20.18 2.27
C GLU A 155 -0.29 -21.59 2.76
N LEU A 156 -0.52 -21.76 4.07
CA LEU A 156 -0.98 -23.02 4.64
C LEU A 156 -2.34 -23.43 4.08
N PHE A 157 -3.31 -22.52 4.06
CA PHE A 157 -4.64 -22.78 3.48
C PHE A 157 -4.55 -23.23 2.03
N LYS A 158 -3.71 -22.56 1.23
CA LYS A 158 -3.50 -22.91 -0.18
C LYS A 158 -2.88 -24.30 -0.34
N LYS A 159 -1.93 -24.69 0.53
CA LYS A 159 -1.29 -26.01 0.50
C LYS A 159 -2.30 -27.16 0.70
N TYR A 160 -3.30 -26.95 1.56
CA TYR A 160 -4.32 -27.97 1.85
C TYR A 160 -5.51 -27.95 0.86
N ARG A 161 -5.63 -26.91 0.06
CA ARG A 161 -6.71 -26.78 -0.93
C ARG A 161 -6.27 -27.41 -2.24
N ILE A 162 -6.74 -28.62 -2.53
CA ILE A 162 -6.51 -29.30 -3.81
C ILE A 162 -7.30 -28.54 -4.89
N ARG A 163 -6.62 -27.67 -5.64
CA ARG A 163 -7.13 -27.07 -6.88
C ARG A 163 -6.20 -27.43 -8.01
N THR A 164 -6.75 -27.95 -9.09
CA THR A 164 -6.03 -28.29 -10.32
C THR A 164 -5.90 -27.13 -11.29
N GLU A 165 -6.76 -26.12 -11.17
CA GLU A 165 -6.75 -24.94 -12.04
C GLU A 165 -6.70 -23.65 -11.23
N PHE A 166 -5.84 -22.73 -11.65
CA PHE A 166 -5.72 -21.38 -11.10
C PHE A 166 -6.42 -20.39 -12.01
N ILE A 167 -7.03 -19.38 -11.40
CA ILE A 167 -7.72 -18.28 -12.07
C ILE A 167 -6.71 -17.18 -12.38
N ASP A 168 -6.72 -16.67 -13.61
CA ASP A 168 -5.95 -15.48 -13.99
C ASP A 168 -6.62 -14.18 -13.51
N SER A 169 -5.85 -13.09 -13.42
CA SER A 169 -6.35 -11.79 -12.98
C SER A 169 -7.52 -11.26 -13.83
N GLU A 170 -7.58 -11.59 -15.12
CA GLU A 170 -8.68 -11.21 -16.01
C GLU A 170 -9.96 -12.00 -15.78
N GLN A 171 -9.85 -13.21 -15.23
CA GLN A 171 -10.96 -14.12 -14.97
C GLN A 171 -11.63 -13.91 -13.61
N VAL A 172 -11.09 -13.01 -12.78
CA VAL A 172 -11.68 -12.63 -11.48
C VAL A 172 -13.16 -12.25 -11.67
N SER A 173 -14.08 -12.81 -10.88
CA SER A 173 -15.49 -12.43 -10.91
C SER A 173 -15.75 -11.11 -10.16
N ASN A 174 -16.91 -10.48 -10.37
CA ASN A 174 -17.27 -9.26 -9.64
C ASN A 174 -17.33 -9.48 -8.12
N SER A 175 -17.85 -10.63 -7.68
CA SER A 175 -17.90 -10.97 -6.25
C SER A 175 -16.50 -11.19 -5.66
N GLN A 176 -15.59 -11.81 -6.41
CA GLN A 176 -14.20 -11.95 -6.00
C GLN A 176 -13.51 -10.58 -5.91
N ALA A 177 -13.68 -9.71 -6.91
CA ALA A 177 -13.12 -8.36 -6.92
C ALA A 177 -13.62 -7.53 -5.72
N LEU A 178 -14.92 -7.59 -5.43
CA LEU A 178 -15.51 -6.90 -4.27
C LEU A 178 -14.94 -7.44 -2.95
N LEU A 179 -14.85 -8.76 -2.79
CA LEU A 179 -14.31 -9.37 -1.57
C LEU A 179 -12.82 -9.06 -1.37
N ILE A 180 -12.03 -9.03 -2.46
CA ILE A 180 -10.64 -8.59 -2.41
C ILE A 180 -10.57 -7.11 -2.00
N GLY A 181 -11.48 -6.27 -2.53
CA GLY A 181 -11.59 -4.86 -2.15
C GLY A 181 -11.98 -4.65 -0.68
N VAL A 182 -12.91 -5.43 -0.16
CA VAL A 182 -13.26 -5.42 1.26
C VAL A 182 -12.07 -5.84 2.12
N ALA A 183 -11.37 -6.92 1.74
CA ALA A 183 -10.17 -7.34 2.45
C ALA A 183 -9.08 -6.27 2.43
N GLN A 184 -8.94 -5.52 1.31
CA GLN A 184 -8.00 -4.40 1.21
C GLN A 184 -8.24 -3.33 2.28
N SER A 185 -9.45 -3.17 2.78
CA SER A 185 -9.78 -2.18 3.82
C SER A 185 -9.07 -2.46 5.15
N ALA A 186 -8.66 -3.71 5.41
CA ALA A 186 -7.84 -4.04 6.57
C ALA A 186 -6.46 -3.33 6.53
N ALA A 187 -6.00 -2.91 5.35
CA ALA A 187 -4.77 -2.13 5.20
C ALA A 187 -4.88 -0.67 5.67
N LEU A 188 -6.03 -0.23 6.14
CA LEU A 188 -6.18 1.02 6.87
C LEU A 188 -5.50 0.94 8.24
N PHE A 189 -5.40 -0.25 8.83
CA PHE A 189 -4.64 -0.44 10.07
C PHE A 189 -3.13 -0.41 9.78
N PRO A 190 -2.36 0.51 10.40
CA PRO A 190 -0.93 0.59 10.20
C PRO A 190 -0.26 -0.68 10.74
N GLY A 191 0.56 -1.34 9.92
CA GLY A 191 1.11 -2.68 10.20
C GLY A 191 0.52 -3.78 9.32
N ILE A 192 -0.74 -3.64 8.85
CA ILE A 192 -1.29 -4.55 7.83
C ILE A 192 -0.83 -4.08 6.45
N SER A 193 -0.23 -4.99 5.69
CA SER A 193 0.20 -4.69 4.31
C SER A 193 -0.98 -4.69 3.34
N ARG A 194 -1.18 -3.59 2.62
CA ARG A 194 -2.19 -3.50 1.55
C ARG A 194 -1.94 -4.56 0.49
N PHE A 195 -0.72 -4.63 -0.01
CA PHE A 195 -0.34 -5.62 -1.01
C PHE A 195 -0.49 -7.04 -0.46
N GLY A 196 -0.05 -7.28 0.79
CA GLY A 196 -0.14 -8.59 1.46
C GLY A 196 -1.58 -9.08 1.63
N ILE A 197 -2.47 -8.25 2.18
CA ILE A 197 -3.87 -8.65 2.41
C ILE A 197 -4.65 -8.82 1.11
N THR A 198 -4.40 -7.94 0.13
CA THR A 198 -5.04 -8.02 -1.19
C THR A 198 -4.63 -9.29 -1.93
N MET A 199 -3.33 -9.58 -1.94
CA MET A 199 -2.79 -10.80 -2.54
C MET A 199 -3.32 -12.05 -1.81
N SER A 200 -3.34 -12.03 -0.46
CA SER A 200 -3.89 -13.13 0.36
C SER A 200 -5.36 -13.41 0.04
N ALA A 201 -6.17 -12.34 -0.10
CA ALA A 201 -7.56 -12.49 -0.51
C ALA A 201 -7.70 -13.08 -1.91
N GLY A 202 -6.85 -12.66 -2.86
CA GLY A 202 -6.78 -13.24 -4.21
C GLY A 202 -6.46 -14.73 -4.18
N LEU A 203 -5.42 -15.14 -3.43
CA LEU A 203 -5.03 -16.54 -3.25
C LEU A 203 -6.16 -17.37 -2.63
N ALA A 204 -6.87 -16.84 -1.61
CA ALA A 204 -8.03 -17.48 -1.01
C ALA A 204 -9.15 -17.71 -2.00
N ARG A 205 -9.27 -16.87 -3.02
CA ARG A 205 -10.28 -16.98 -4.10
C ARG A 205 -9.82 -17.84 -5.27
N GLY A 206 -8.58 -18.36 -5.23
CA GLY A 206 -8.08 -19.34 -6.19
C GLY A 206 -7.21 -18.74 -7.28
N LEU A 207 -6.72 -17.51 -7.14
CA LEU A 207 -5.72 -16.96 -8.04
C LEU A 207 -4.37 -17.67 -7.82
N SER A 208 -3.54 -17.72 -8.85
CA SER A 208 -2.12 -18.03 -8.70
C SER A 208 -1.39 -16.88 -7.96
N HIS A 209 -0.17 -17.10 -7.47
CA HIS A 209 0.63 -16.03 -6.87
C HIS A 209 0.87 -14.90 -7.87
N ALA A 210 1.19 -15.24 -9.13
CA ALA A 210 1.40 -14.26 -10.19
C ALA A 210 0.12 -13.45 -10.47
N ALA A 211 -1.04 -14.12 -10.63
CA ALA A 211 -2.31 -13.45 -10.89
C ALA A 211 -2.78 -12.59 -9.69
N ALA A 212 -2.59 -13.08 -8.46
CA ALA A 212 -2.93 -12.34 -7.26
C ALA A 212 -2.05 -11.10 -7.09
N SER A 213 -0.74 -11.20 -7.36
CA SER A 213 0.17 -10.05 -7.33
C SER A 213 -0.14 -9.04 -8.43
N ASP A 214 -0.41 -9.49 -9.66
CA ASP A 214 -0.81 -8.63 -10.78
C ASP A 214 -2.08 -7.83 -10.45
N PHE A 215 -3.12 -8.50 -9.96
CA PHE A 215 -4.35 -7.84 -9.56
C PHE A 215 -4.15 -6.88 -8.38
N ALA A 216 -3.32 -7.26 -7.38
CA ALA A 216 -2.98 -6.42 -6.25
C ALA A 216 -2.25 -5.13 -6.68
N PHE A 217 -1.31 -5.20 -7.62
CA PHE A 217 -0.64 -4.02 -8.18
C PHE A 217 -1.61 -3.10 -8.91
N LEU A 218 -2.53 -3.67 -9.70
CA LEU A 218 -3.50 -2.87 -10.44
C LEU A 218 -4.49 -2.15 -9.53
N ILE A 219 -4.97 -2.76 -8.44
CA ILE A 219 -5.88 -2.07 -7.51
C ILE A 219 -5.16 -1.14 -6.52
N ALA A 220 -3.88 -1.37 -6.23
CA ALA A 220 -3.10 -0.50 -5.35
C ALA A 220 -2.87 0.88 -5.96
N ALA A 221 -2.56 0.96 -7.24
CA ALA A 221 -2.21 2.21 -7.92
C ALA A 221 -3.29 3.31 -7.78
N PRO A 222 -4.57 3.09 -8.15
CA PRO A 222 -5.60 4.12 -8.02
C PRO A 222 -5.92 4.47 -6.57
N VAL A 223 -5.84 3.51 -5.63
CA VAL A 223 -6.11 3.75 -4.21
C VAL A 223 -5.03 4.64 -3.60
N ILE A 224 -3.75 4.33 -3.83
CA ILE A 224 -2.63 5.09 -3.27
C ILE A 224 -2.61 6.49 -3.89
N PHE A 225 -2.72 6.56 -5.22
CA PHE A 225 -2.72 7.84 -5.94
C PHE A 225 -3.89 8.73 -5.50
N GLY A 226 -5.10 8.18 -5.44
CA GLY A 226 -6.31 8.93 -5.06
C GLY A 226 -6.25 9.45 -3.62
N ALA A 227 -5.76 8.63 -2.68
CA ALA A 227 -5.59 9.07 -1.29
C ALA A 227 -4.53 10.16 -1.14
N GLY A 228 -3.43 10.07 -1.90
CA GLY A 228 -2.31 11.00 -1.78
C GLY A 228 -2.54 12.33 -2.49
N ILE A 229 -3.11 12.34 -3.70
CA ILE A 229 -3.22 13.57 -4.51
C ILE A 229 -4.07 14.66 -3.85
N LEU A 230 -5.03 14.28 -3.03
CA LEU A 230 -5.89 15.22 -2.30
C LEU A 230 -5.13 16.01 -1.21
N LYS A 231 -4.03 15.46 -0.70
CA LYS A 231 -3.23 16.06 0.37
C LYS A 231 -1.99 16.81 -0.15
N LEU A 232 -1.53 16.53 -1.37
CA LEU A 232 -0.34 17.14 -1.95
C LEU A 232 -0.38 18.69 -2.00
N PRO A 233 -1.52 19.36 -2.27
CA PRO A 233 -1.56 20.83 -2.29
C PRO A 233 -1.06 21.47 -0.99
N LYS A 234 -1.20 20.81 0.16
CA LYS A 234 -0.72 21.29 1.46
C LYS A 234 0.80 21.48 1.56
N LEU A 235 1.58 20.81 0.69
CA LEU A 235 3.03 21.00 0.61
C LEU A 235 3.43 22.40 0.14
N PHE A 236 2.51 23.14 -0.47
CA PHE A 236 2.74 24.50 -0.96
C PHE A 236 2.26 25.57 0.02
N ASP A 237 1.76 25.18 1.19
CA ASP A 237 1.40 26.12 2.24
C ASP A 237 2.65 26.85 2.75
N PRO A 238 2.59 28.18 2.98
CA PRO A 238 3.76 28.99 3.38
C PRO A 238 4.48 28.48 4.63
N GLU A 239 3.74 27.85 5.55
CA GLU A 239 4.30 27.29 6.79
C GLU A 239 5.08 26.00 6.57
N ILE A 240 4.79 25.26 5.49
CA ILE A 240 5.31 23.92 5.24
C ILE A 240 6.28 23.88 4.06
N ILE A 241 6.26 24.88 3.20
CA ILE A 241 7.05 24.90 1.94
C ILE A 241 8.57 24.71 2.17
N HIS A 242 9.06 24.99 3.36
CA HIS A 242 10.47 24.81 3.71
C HIS A 242 10.92 23.34 3.67
N ILE A 243 10.00 22.35 3.81
CA ILE A 243 10.32 20.92 3.71
C ILE A 243 10.28 20.40 2.27
N LEU A 244 9.91 21.21 1.29
CA LEU A 244 9.72 20.76 -0.09
C LEU A 244 11.00 20.15 -0.69
N GLY A 245 12.17 20.70 -0.38
CA GLY A 245 13.45 20.14 -0.82
C GLY A 245 13.68 18.71 -0.35
N PRO A 246 13.68 18.43 0.96
CA PRO A 246 13.73 17.07 1.49
C PRO A 246 12.66 16.14 0.92
N VAL A 247 11.40 16.60 0.80
CA VAL A 247 10.29 15.81 0.26
C VAL A 247 10.55 15.38 -1.20
N ILE A 248 11.03 16.29 -2.05
CA ILE A 248 11.38 15.96 -3.44
C ILE A 248 12.47 14.89 -3.49
N VAL A 249 13.55 15.07 -2.71
CA VAL A 249 14.66 14.10 -2.67
C VAL A 249 14.17 12.74 -2.17
N GLY A 250 13.42 12.70 -1.08
CA GLY A 250 12.82 11.48 -0.56
C GLY A 250 11.92 10.79 -1.59
N SER A 251 11.09 11.56 -2.32
CA SER A 251 10.19 11.05 -3.36
C SER A 251 10.96 10.43 -4.54
N ILE A 252 12.06 11.04 -4.98
CA ILE A 252 12.92 10.48 -6.03
C ILE A 252 13.52 9.14 -5.57
N ILE A 253 14.05 9.09 -4.35
CA ILE A 253 14.62 7.87 -3.77
C ILE A 253 13.53 6.79 -3.64
N SER A 254 12.35 7.15 -3.12
CA SER A 254 11.20 6.23 -3.03
C SER A 254 10.82 5.69 -4.41
N ALA A 255 10.77 6.54 -5.43
CA ALA A 255 10.46 6.14 -6.80
C ALA A 255 11.49 5.10 -7.34
N ILE A 256 12.79 5.35 -7.15
CA ILE A 256 13.84 4.42 -7.58
C ILE A 256 13.71 3.07 -6.87
N CYS A 257 13.56 3.08 -5.53
CA CYS A 257 13.41 1.87 -4.74
C CYS A 257 12.12 1.11 -5.10
N THR A 258 11.01 1.83 -5.33
CA THR A 258 9.75 1.23 -5.77
C THR A 258 9.90 0.52 -7.11
N TYR A 259 10.59 1.13 -8.09
CA TYR A 259 10.83 0.51 -9.39
C TYR A 259 11.59 -0.81 -9.26
N ILE A 260 12.65 -0.82 -8.46
CA ILE A 260 13.45 -2.02 -8.18
C ILE A 260 12.59 -3.08 -7.48
N SER A 261 11.78 -2.67 -6.49
CA SER A 261 10.86 -3.53 -5.75
C SER A 261 9.84 -4.20 -6.66
N ILE A 262 9.19 -3.45 -7.56
CA ILE A 262 8.24 -4.01 -8.53
C ILE A 262 8.92 -5.03 -9.43
N ALA A 263 10.07 -4.66 -10.01
CA ALA A 263 10.81 -5.52 -10.92
C ALA A 263 11.23 -6.85 -10.26
N PHE A 264 11.57 -6.80 -8.97
CA PHE A 264 11.85 -7.98 -8.16
C PHE A 264 10.59 -8.80 -7.90
N LEU A 265 9.53 -8.19 -7.38
CA LEU A 265 8.31 -8.89 -6.95
C LEU A 265 7.56 -9.55 -8.09
N VAL A 266 7.48 -8.91 -9.26
CA VAL A 266 6.88 -9.50 -10.48
C VAL A 266 7.59 -10.78 -10.89
N ARG A 267 8.91 -10.87 -10.69
CA ARG A 267 9.68 -12.11 -10.95
C ARG A 267 9.49 -13.11 -9.81
N TRP A 268 9.55 -12.63 -8.57
CA TRP A 268 9.43 -13.44 -7.36
C TRP A 268 8.14 -14.27 -7.34
N PHE A 269 7.00 -13.63 -7.52
CA PHE A 269 5.69 -14.29 -7.43
C PHE A 269 5.33 -15.20 -8.62
N LYS A 270 6.21 -15.34 -9.61
CA LYS A 270 6.07 -16.39 -10.62
C LYS A 270 6.33 -17.79 -10.06
N THR A 271 7.21 -17.91 -9.08
CA THR A 271 7.71 -19.20 -8.58
C THR A 271 7.79 -19.32 -7.06
N HIS A 272 7.66 -18.20 -6.34
CA HIS A 272 7.87 -18.14 -4.89
C HIS A 272 6.57 -17.77 -4.14
N THR A 273 6.63 -17.96 -2.83
CA THR A 273 5.50 -17.81 -1.90
C THR A 273 5.65 -16.58 -1.00
N LEU A 274 4.65 -16.34 -0.15
CA LEU A 274 4.64 -15.26 0.85
C LEU A 274 5.42 -15.60 2.14
N TYR A 275 5.88 -16.85 2.34
CA TYR A 275 6.53 -17.26 3.59
C TYR A 275 7.70 -16.38 4.05
N PRO A 276 8.66 -15.93 3.20
CA PRO A 276 9.75 -15.08 3.68
C PRO A 276 9.25 -13.75 4.27
N PHE A 277 8.23 -13.19 3.68
CA PHE A 277 7.61 -11.95 4.19
C PHE A 277 6.81 -12.19 5.46
N ALA A 278 6.14 -13.33 5.57
CA ALA A 278 5.45 -13.75 6.79
C ALA A 278 6.42 -13.87 7.97
N ILE A 279 7.55 -14.56 7.78
CA ILE A 279 8.60 -14.72 8.79
C ILE A 279 9.15 -13.34 9.20
N TYR A 280 9.43 -12.47 8.24
CA TYR A 280 9.88 -11.11 8.50
C TYR A 280 8.88 -10.34 9.37
N CYS A 281 7.58 -10.34 9.01
CA CYS A 281 6.54 -9.64 9.76
C CYS A 281 6.36 -10.19 11.17
N LEU A 282 6.41 -11.52 11.35
CA LEU A 282 6.36 -12.15 12.67
C LEU A 282 7.57 -11.75 13.53
N PHE A 283 8.76 -11.73 12.95
CA PHE A 283 9.97 -11.37 13.67
C PHE A 283 9.97 -9.88 14.07
N ILE A 284 9.80 -8.97 13.10
CA ILE A 284 9.83 -7.52 13.38
C ILE A 284 8.63 -7.08 14.22
N GLY A 285 7.44 -7.62 13.95
CA GLY A 285 6.25 -7.34 14.74
C GLY A 285 6.39 -7.85 16.18
N GLY A 286 6.88 -9.08 16.39
CA GLY A 286 7.14 -9.64 17.71
C GLY A 286 8.21 -8.86 18.49
N LEU A 287 9.29 -8.45 17.81
CA LEU A 287 10.33 -7.63 18.40
C LEU A 287 9.80 -6.23 18.79
N SER A 288 8.92 -5.64 17.95
CA SER A 288 8.28 -4.36 18.27
C SER A 288 7.34 -4.47 19.47
N LEU A 289 6.54 -5.54 19.54
CA LEU A 289 5.69 -5.81 20.71
C LEU A 289 6.50 -5.92 22.00
N TRP A 290 7.65 -6.62 21.95
CA TRP A 290 8.53 -6.74 23.10
C TRP A 290 9.19 -5.42 23.50
N ASN A 291 9.56 -4.59 22.55
CA ASN A 291 10.28 -3.32 22.81
C ASN A 291 9.36 -2.20 23.32
N PHE A 292 8.09 -2.20 22.91
CA PHE A 292 7.12 -1.15 23.22
C PHE A 292 6.08 -1.56 24.28
N SER A 293 6.23 -2.79 24.88
CA SER A 293 5.37 -3.31 25.97
C SER A 293 5.56 -2.60 27.31
#